data_3766621e8022d29632d28ee63f91aafe
#
_entry.id   3766621e8022d29632d28ee63f91aafe
#
_cell.length_a   1.000
_cell.length_b   1.000
_cell.length_c   1.000
_cell.angle_alpha   90.00
_cell.angle_beta   90.00
_cell.angle_gamma   90.00
#
_symmetry.space_group_name_H-M   'P 1'
#
loop_
_entity.id
_entity.type
_entity.pdbx_description
1 polymer ?
#
loop_
_entity_poly.entity_id
_entity_poly.type
_entity_poly.pdbx_seq_one_letter_code
_entity_poly.pdbx_strand_id
1 'polypeptide(L)'
;MTFSSESSRPEGCGPAPTRRRVLAGLGLLPLVGLPGVAAAQTGHAHDAINPVADFDETTWARLLQSGPRPAAYVFTTTYCSTCPDAFDRLQAFVKATRQKVELAAVVMDVSAERVPAHAHHYVGATRFYAFDGFAPAIRQSVDPKWPNVTPYVVLLARNGSVQRTIGPPEPAMLKKWLA
;
A
#
# COMPACT_ATOMS: atom_id res chain seq x y z
N MET A 1 49.59 15.45 10.34
CA MET A 1 48.98 16.80 10.24
C MET A 1 47.66 16.74 10.93
N THR A 2 47.62 17.24 12.12
CA THR A 2 46.50 17.32 13.04
C THR A 2 45.69 18.55 12.71
N PHE A 3 44.35 18.44 12.60
CA PHE A 3 43.46 19.57 12.73
C PHE A 3 42.37 19.24 13.74
N SER A 4 42.49 19.94 14.86
CA SER A 4 41.52 20.01 15.95
C SER A 4 40.52 21.14 15.69
N SER A 5 39.42 21.06 16.45
CA SER A 5 38.53 22.15 16.90
C SER A 5 37.49 22.63 15.86
N GLU A 6 36.28 22.96 16.18
CA GLU A 6 35.76 23.67 17.34
C GLU A 6 34.25 23.54 17.45
N SER A 7 33.84 23.36 18.64
CA SER A 7 32.54 23.52 19.29
C SER A 7 31.87 24.86 19.00
N SER A 8 30.59 24.92 18.74
CA SER A 8 29.74 26.05 19.11
C SER A 8 28.27 25.64 19.23
N ARG A 9 27.78 25.56 20.46
CA ARG A 9 26.36 25.73 20.80
C ARG A 9 26.00 27.21 20.76
N PRO A 10 24.72 27.53 20.57
CA PRO A 10 24.09 28.46 21.51
C PRO A 10 22.79 27.91 22.11
N GLU A 11 22.71 28.07 23.41
CA GLU A 11 21.51 28.04 24.23
C GLU A 11 20.60 29.21 23.89
N GLY A 12 19.31 28.97 23.83
CA GLY A 12 18.28 29.98 23.67
C GLY A 12 17.05 29.63 24.51
N CYS A 13 17.13 30.02 25.79
CA CYS A 13 16.03 29.99 26.74
C CYS A 13 15.05 31.14 26.43
N GLY A 14 13.77 30.87 26.23
CA GLY A 14 12.72 31.86 26.08
C GLY A 14 11.46 31.50 26.88
N PRO A 15 10.81 32.47 27.57
CA PRO A 15 9.88 32.21 28.66
C PRO A 15 8.45 31.90 28.20
N ALA A 16 7.74 31.18 29.07
CA ALA A 16 6.33 30.83 28.97
C ALA A 16 5.41 32.05 29.14
N PRO A 17 4.30 32.15 28.40
CA PRO A 17 3.26 33.14 28.73
C PRO A 17 2.16 32.56 29.61
N THR A 18 1.94 33.30 30.62
CA THR A 18 0.99 33.36 31.70
C THR A 18 -0.48 33.13 31.30
N ARG A 19 -1.16 32.34 32.12
CA ARG A 19 -2.60 32.17 32.16
C ARG A 19 -3.31 33.52 32.44
N ARG A 20 -4.26 33.89 31.60
CA ARG A 20 -5.32 34.83 31.96
C ARG A 20 -6.67 34.12 31.95
N ARG A 21 -7.20 33.92 33.16
CA ARG A 21 -8.61 33.63 33.40
C ARG A 21 -9.38 34.94 33.20
N VAL A 22 -10.44 34.90 32.42
CA VAL A 22 -11.50 35.94 32.47
C VAL A 22 -12.81 35.20 32.66
N LEU A 23 -13.46 35.62 33.75
CA LEU A 23 -14.76 35.17 34.21
C LEU A 23 -15.88 35.98 33.56
N ALA A 24 -17.05 35.35 33.49
CA ALA A 24 -18.40 35.89 33.57
C ALA A 24 -19.04 36.55 32.34
N GLY A 25 -20.20 35.99 32.00
CA GLY A 25 -21.22 36.57 31.14
C GLY A 25 -22.42 35.64 31.01
N LEU A 26 -23.32 35.60 32.03
CA LEU A 26 -24.65 35.03 31.90
C LEU A 26 -25.45 35.87 30.88
N GLY A 27 -25.95 35.23 29.83
CA GLY A 27 -26.93 35.81 28.93
C GLY A 27 -27.92 34.72 28.50
N LEU A 28 -29.06 34.62 29.19
CA LEU A 28 -30.23 33.86 28.77
C LEU A 28 -30.90 34.59 27.59
N LEU A 29 -30.95 33.90 26.42
CA LEU A 29 -31.89 34.26 25.35
C LEU A 29 -32.57 32.99 24.88
N PRO A 30 -33.90 32.97 24.71
CA PRO A 30 -34.60 31.79 24.19
C PRO A 30 -34.43 31.74 22.68
N LEU A 31 -33.81 30.67 22.18
CA LEU A 31 -33.77 30.37 20.73
C LEU A 31 -35.02 29.59 20.33
N VAL A 32 -35.82 30.28 19.54
CA VAL A 32 -36.89 29.70 18.73
C VAL A 32 -36.28 28.66 17.77
N GLY A 33 -36.69 27.40 17.91
CA GLY A 33 -36.24 26.30 17.05
C GLY A 33 -36.78 26.43 15.62
N LEU A 34 -35.87 26.53 14.64
CA LEU A 34 -36.14 26.23 13.27
C LEU A 34 -35.77 24.76 13.00
N PRO A 35 -36.68 23.93 12.38
CA PRO A 35 -36.30 22.60 11.99
C PRO A 35 -35.29 22.69 10.84
N GLY A 36 -34.02 22.47 11.15
CA GLY A 36 -32.96 22.31 10.16
C GLY A 36 -33.23 21.07 9.36
N VAL A 37 -33.50 21.24 8.06
CA VAL A 37 -33.53 20.14 7.06
C VAL A 37 -32.11 19.59 7.03
N ALA A 38 -31.92 18.43 7.67
CA ALA A 38 -30.70 17.65 7.54
C ALA A 38 -30.65 17.13 6.09
N ALA A 39 -29.91 17.83 5.23
CA ALA A 39 -29.51 17.30 3.94
C ALA A 39 -28.66 16.06 4.21
N ALA A 40 -29.26 14.89 4.03
CA ALA A 40 -28.53 13.65 4.00
C ALA A 40 -27.55 13.74 2.82
N GLN A 41 -26.31 14.07 3.11
CA GLN A 41 -25.21 13.90 2.17
C GLN A 41 -25.04 12.37 2.04
N THR A 42 -25.63 11.81 0.98
CA THR A 42 -25.22 10.49 0.49
C THR A 42 -23.79 10.62 -0.01
N GLY A 43 -22.85 10.64 0.92
CA GLY A 43 -21.46 10.42 0.62
C GLY A 43 -21.37 9.06 -0.02
N HIS A 44 -21.08 9.01 -1.31
CA HIS A 44 -20.57 7.80 -1.93
C HIS A 44 -19.32 7.47 -1.13
N ALA A 45 -19.37 6.38 -0.36
CA ALA A 45 -18.19 5.78 0.21
C ALA A 45 -17.33 5.38 -0.98
N HIS A 46 -16.42 6.25 -1.39
CA HIS A 46 -15.24 5.83 -2.10
C HIS A 46 -14.57 4.86 -1.13
N ASP A 47 -14.61 3.56 -1.44
CA ASP A 47 -13.82 2.57 -0.74
C ASP A 47 -12.42 3.18 -0.59
N ALA A 48 -12.05 3.46 0.66
CA ALA A 48 -10.77 4.09 0.95
C ALA A 48 -9.71 3.08 0.51
N ILE A 49 -9.17 3.29 -0.70
CA ILE A 49 -8.06 2.50 -1.20
C ILE A 49 -6.96 2.67 -0.17
N ASN A 50 -6.51 1.55 0.41
CA ASN A 50 -5.36 1.55 1.29
C ASN A 50 -4.24 2.39 0.64
N PRO A 51 -3.53 3.24 1.39
CA PRO A 51 -2.52 4.11 0.81
C PRO A 51 -1.57 3.25 -0.03
N VAL A 52 -1.31 3.72 -1.25
CA VAL A 52 -0.36 3.07 -2.16
C VAL A 52 1.02 3.24 -1.56
N ALA A 53 1.77 2.14 -1.42
CA ALA A 53 3.11 2.16 -0.90
C ALA A 53 4.14 2.15 -2.04
N ASP A 54 5.30 2.74 -1.80
CA ASP A 54 6.41 2.69 -2.74
C ASP A 54 7.05 1.30 -2.76
N PHE A 55 7.42 0.86 -3.96
CA PHE A 55 8.16 -0.37 -4.19
C PHE A 55 9.50 -0.03 -4.84
N ASP A 56 10.52 0.10 -4.00
CA ASP A 56 11.90 0.39 -4.37
C ASP A 56 12.77 -0.88 -4.45
N GLU A 57 14.06 -0.73 -4.73
CA GLU A 57 15.04 -1.82 -4.84
C GLU A 57 15.20 -2.62 -3.54
N THR A 58 14.84 -2.05 -2.38
CA THR A 58 14.99 -2.67 -1.06
C THR A 58 13.70 -3.31 -0.57
N THR A 59 12.57 -2.96 -1.16
CA THR A 59 11.24 -3.37 -0.71
C THR A 59 11.09 -4.89 -0.73
N TRP A 60 11.56 -5.56 -1.79
CA TRP A 60 11.45 -7.01 -1.85
C TRP A 60 12.21 -7.72 -0.72
N ALA A 61 13.41 -7.26 -0.41
CA ALA A 61 14.20 -7.81 0.71
C ALA A 61 13.47 -7.62 2.05
N ARG A 62 12.85 -6.45 2.29
CA ARG A 62 12.03 -6.20 3.49
C ARG A 62 10.83 -7.12 3.56
N LEU A 63 10.12 -7.34 2.44
CA LEU A 63 8.98 -8.25 2.37
C LEU A 63 9.37 -9.69 2.64
N LEU A 64 10.53 -10.15 2.14
CA LEU A 64 11.07 -11.46 2.44
C LEU A 64 11.45 -11.62 3.92
N GLN A 65 11.90 -10.56 4.58
CA GLN A 65 12.32 -10.61 5.97
C GLN A 65 11.13 -10.56 6.93
N SER A 66 10.19 -9.64 6.72
CA SER A 66 9.14 -9.31 7.70
C SER A 66 7.77 -9.05 7.09
N GLY A 67 7.58 -9.29 5.80
CA GLY A 67 6.31 -9.10 5.12
C GLY A 67 5.23 -10.10 5.54
N PRO A 68 3.97 -9.79 5.20
CA PRO A 68 2.83 -10.67 5.51
C PRO A 68 2.98 -12.03 4.80
N ARG A 69 2.48 -13.09 5.46
CA ARG A 69 2.53 -14.47 4.93
C ARG A 69 1.26 -15.25 5.26
N PRO A 70 0.69 -15.99 4.33
CA PRO A 70 1.06 -16.07 2.92
C PRO A 70 0.71 -14.77 2.17
N ALA A 71 1.45 -14.47 1.11
CA ALA A 71 1.24 -13.29 0.29
C ALA A 71 1.39 -13.60 -1.20
N ALA A 72 0.70 -12.86 -2.04
CA ALA A 72 0.87 -12.87 -3.49
C ALA A 72 1.03 -11.45 -4.02
N TYR A 73 2.01 -11.26 -4.88
CA TYR A 73 2.33 -9.99 -5.53
C TYR A 73 2.14 -10.15 -7.03
N VAL A 74 1.20 -9.39 -7.60
CA VAL A 74 0.95 -9.36 -9.05
C VAL A 74 1.57 -8.08 -9.61
N PHE A 75 2.68 -8.23 -10.30
CA PHE A 75 3.37 -7.14 -10.99
C PHE A 75 2.68 -6.88 -12.33
N THR A 76 2.27 -5.65 -12.53
CA THR A 76 1.44 -5.21 -13.64
C THR A 76 1.87 -3.86 -14.20
N THR A 77 1.33 -3.53 -15.37
CA THR A 77 1.38 -2.19 -15.96
C THR A 77 -0.02 -1.72 -16.30
N THR A 78 -0.19 -0.41 -16.46
CA THR A 78 -1.50 0.18 -16.80
C THR A 78 -2.07 -0.28 -18.14
N TYR A 79 -1.23 -0.77 -19.03
CA TYR A 79 -1.59 -1.28 -20.38
C TYR A 79 -1.60 -2.81 -20.47
N CYS A 80 -1.42 -3.53 -19.38
CA CYS A 80 -1.44 -4.99 -19.37
C CYS A 80 -2.88 -5.53 -19.38
N SER A 81 -3.40 -5.90 -20.54
CA SER A 81 -4.79 -6.36 -20.70
C SER A 81 -5.10 -7.70 -20.03
N THR A 82 -4.09 -8.55 -19.79
CA THR A 82 -4.25 -9.88 -19.18
C THR A 82 -3.95 -9.90 -17.67
N CYS A 83 -3.47 -8.80 -17.12
CA CYS A 83 -3.11 -8.72 -15.70
C CYS A 83 -4.33 -8.79 -14.76
N PRO A 84 -5.47 -8.14 -15.06
CA PRO A 84 -6.69 -8.28 -14.27
C PRO A 84 -7.16 -9.74 -14.17
N ASP A 85 -7.19 -10.47 -15.29
CA ASP A 85 -7.60 -11.89 -15.31
C ASP A 85 -6.70 -12.77 -14.43
N ALA A 86 -5.39 -12.51 -14.44
CA ALA A 86 -4.45 -13.25 -13.60
C ALA A 86 -4.71 -12.95 -12.11
N PHE A 87 -5.02 -11.71 -11.77
CA PHE A 87 -5.36 -11.31 -10.42
C PHE A 87 -6.69 -11.93 -9.96
N ASP A 88 -7.72 -11.88 -10.80
CA ASP A 88 -9.06 -12.41 -10.49
C ASP A 88 -9.04 -13.92 -10.23
N ARG A 89 -8.28 -14.68 -11.01
CA ARG A 89 -8.08 -16.13 -10.79
C ARG A 89 -7.42 -16.40 -9.44
N LEU A 90 -6.40 -15.62 -9.10
CA LEU A 90 -5.71 -15.71 -7.81
C LEU A 90 -6.66 -15.37 -6.65
N GLN A 91 -7.42 -14.29 -6.77
CA GLN A 91 -8.40 -13.87 -5.78
C GLN A 91 -9.50 -14.93 -5.58
N ALA A 92 -10.03 -15.47 -6.68
CA ALA A 92 -11.05 -16.53 -6.63
C ALA A 92 -10.54 -17.75 -5.86
N PHE A 93 -9.30 -18.16 -6.11
CA PHE A 93 -8.68 -19.27 -5.38
C PHE A 93 -8.54 -18.95 -3.88
N VAL A 94 -8.05 -17.77 -3.53
CA VAL A 94 -7.90 -17.35 -2.12
C VAL A 94 -9.27 -17.31 -1.41
N LYS A 95 -10.30 -16.76 -2.04
CA LYS A 95 -11.67 -16.76 -1.51
C LYS A 95 -12.20 -18.17 -1.25
N ALA A 96 -11.95 -19.11 -2.16
CA ALA A 96 -12.40 -20.49 -2.02
C ALA A 96 -11.72 -21.22 -0.84
N THR A 97 -10.48 -20.88 -0.53
CA THR A 97 -9.75 -21.50 0.60
C THR A 97 -10.07 -20.90 1.95
N ARG A 98 -10.74 -19.74 1.99
CA ARG A 98 -11.05 -18.97 3.21
C ARG A 98 -9.82 -18.64 4.07
N GLN A 99 -8.63 -18.66 3.48
CA GLN A 99 -7.40 -18.30 4.18
C GLN A 99 -7.19 -16.79 4.14
N LYS A 100 -6.62 -16.25 5.23
CA LYS A 100 -6.16 -14.85 5.24
C LYS A 100 -4.84 -14.76 4.47
N VAL A 101 -4.88 -14.05 3.36
CA VAL A 101 -3.77 -13.89 2.44
C VAL A 101 -3.61 -12.41 2.11
N GLU A 102 -2.38 -11.92 2.03
CA GLU A 102 -2.09 -10.61 1.44
C GLU A 102 -2.12 -10.75 -0.09
N LEU A 103 -3.02 -10.04 -0.74
CA LEU A 103 -3.07 -9.91 -2.20
C LEU A 103 -2.65 -8.51 -2.59
N ALA A 104 -1.48 -8.38 -3.20
CA ALA A 104 -0.91 -7.11 -3.59
C ALA A 104 -0.88 -6.95 -5.12
N ALA A 105 -1.33 -5.79 -5.61
CA ALA A 105 -1.07 -5.34 -6.97
C ALA A 105 0.11 -4.35 -6.96
N VAL A 106 1.12 -4.59 -7.79
CA VAL A 106 2.32 -3.76 -7.92
C VAL A 106 2.33 -3.14 -9.31
N VAL A 107 2.01 -1.86 -9.41
CA VAL A 107 1.93 -1.13 -10.69
C VAL A 107 3.29 -0.51 -11.00
N MET A 108 3.87 -0.86 -12.16
CA MET A 108 5.28 -0.60 -12.44
C MET A 108 5.55 0.65 -13.30
N ASP A 109 4.53 1.23 -13.89
CA ASP A 109 4.66 2.27 -14.93
C ASP A 109 4.00 3.61 -14.59
N VAL A 110 3.52 3.76 -13.35
CA VAL A 110 2.94 5.01 -12.85
C VAL A 110 3.37 5.26 -11.40
N SER A 111 3.37 6.53 -11.00
CA SER A 111 3.62 6.92 -9.61
C SER A 111 2.45 6.55 -8.68
N ALA A 112 2.70 6.54 -7.38
CA ALA A 112 1.73 6.14 -6.35
C ALA A 112 0.41 6.93 -6.44
N GLU A 113 0.45 8.23 -6.77
CA GLU A 113 -0.73 9.09 -6.88
C GLU A 113 -1.64 8.70 -8.04
N ARG A 114 -1.11 8.01 -9.06
CA ARG A 114 -1.85 7.59 -10.25
C ARG A 114 -2.41 6.17 -10.17
N VAL A 115 -1.92 5.35 -9.26
CA VAL A 115 -2.40 3.96 -9.05
C VAL A 115 -3.92 3.90 -8.76
N PRO A 116 -4.53 4.80 -7.97
CA PRO A 116 -5.97 4.75 -7.68
C PRO A 116 -6.86 4.74 -8.93
N ALA A 117 -6.44 5.40 -10.01
CA ALA A 117 -7.18 5.39 -11.27
C ALA A 117 -7.28 3.98 -11.92
N HIS A 118 -6.38 3.07 -11.55
CA HIS A 118 -6.30 1.70 -12.08
C HIS A 118 -6.73 0.62 -11.05
N ALA A 119 -6.98 1.02 -9.80
CA ALA A 119 -7.29 0.09 -8.72
C ALA A 119 -8.59 -0.71 -8.95
N HIS A 120 -9.52 -0.17 -9.73
CA HIS A 120 -10.77 -0.84 -10.09
C HIS A 120 -10.57 -2.14 -10.89
N HIS A 121 -9.40 -2.35 -11.49
CA HIS A 121 -9.03 -3.60 -12.16
C HIS A 121 -8.57 -4.71 -11.20
N TYR A 122 -8.33 -4.39 -9.92
CA TYR A 122 -7.77 -5.30 -8.93
C TYR A 122 -8.64 -5.30 -7.67
N VAL A 123 -9.94 -5.50 -7.87
CA VAL A 123 -10.92 -5.54 -6.78
C VAL A 123 -10.58 -6.67 -5.81
N GLY A 124 -10.43 -6.31 -4.52
CA GLY A 124 -10.03 -7.26 -3.48
C GLY A 124 -8.52 -7.36 -3.26
N ALA A 125 -7.71 -6.51 -3.91
CA ALA A 125 -6.35 -6.28 -3.48
C ALA A 125 -6.35 -5.72 -2.05
N THR A 126 -5.52 -6.31 -1.18
CA THR A 126 -5.37 -5.85 0.20
C THR A 126 -4.33 -4.74 0.29
N ARG A 127 -3.49 -4.61 -0.74
CA ARG A 127 -2.45 -3.60 -0.83
C ARG A 127 -2.11 -3.25 -2.27
N PHE A 128 -1.78 -1.99 -2.48
CA PHE A 128 -1.24 -1.48 -3.73
C PHE A 128 0.18 -0.97 -3.51
N TYR A 129 1.02 -1.17 -4.52
CA TYR A 129 2.35 -0.60 -4.63
C TYR A 129 2.52 0.08 -5.98
N ALA A 130 3.38 1.10 -6.01
CA ALA A 130 3.91 1.69 -7.24
C ALA A 130 5.44 1.55 -7.25
N PHE A 131 6.05 1.31 -8.42
CA PHE A 131 7.50 1.38 -8.51
C PHE A 131 7.98 2.80 -8.23
N ASP A 132 8.95 2.90 -7.33
CA ASP A 132 9.64 4.13 -6.99
C ASP A 132 11.16 3.89 -7.07
N GLY A 133 11.78 4.36 -8.16
CA GLY A 133 13.18 4.17 -8.44
C GLY A 133 13.48 3.62 -9.83
N PHE A 134 14.68 3.01 -10.02
CA PHE A 134 15.10 2.47 -11.30
C PHE A 134 14.45 1.10 -11.56
N ALA A 135 13.43 1.08 -12.39
CA ALA A 135 12.60 -0.11 -12.63
C ALA A 135 13.39 -1.40 -12.97
N PRO A 136 14.49 -1.38 -13.76
CA PRO A 136 15.32 -2.58 -13.96
C PRO A 136 15.95 -3.12 -12.68
N ALA A 137 16.45 -2.24 -11.79
CA ALA A 137 17.03 -2.66 -10.52
C ALA A 137 15.97 -3.21 -9.57
N ILE A 138 14.79 -2.59 -9.53
CA ILE A 138 13.65 -3.09 -8.74
C ILE A 138 13.27 -4.49 -9.21
N ARG A 139 13.10 -4.71 -10.52
CA ARG A 139 12.80 -6.06 -11.05
C ARG A 139 13.89 -7.07 -10.71
N GLN A 140 15.15 -6.68 -10.84
CA GLN A 140 16.29 -7.54 -10.51
C GLN A 140 16.32 -7.90 -9.03
N SER A 141 15.91 -7.01 -8.13
CA SER A 141 15.81 -7.31 -6.71
C SER A 141 14.77 -8.38 -6.40
N VAL A 142 13.66 -8.40 -7.16
CA VAL A 142 12.58 -9.39 -7.03
C VAL A 142 12.99 -10.74 -7.63
N ASP A 143 13.51 -10.71 -8.85
CA ASP A 143 14.01 -11.89 -9.55
C ASP A 143 15.05 -11.49 -10.61
N PRO A 144 16.32 -11.86 -10.45
CA PRO A 144 17.36 -11.62 -11.44
C PRO A 144 17.09 -12.25 -12.82
N LYS A 145 16.18 -13.24 -12.89
CA LYS A 145 15.80 -13.94 -14.11
C LYS A 145 14.49 -13.45 -14.72
N TRP A 146 13.90 -12.40 -14.18
CA TRP A 146 12.64 -11.87 -14.69
C TRP A 146 12.79 -11.34 -16.11
N PRO A 147 12.08 -11.91 -17.11
CA PRO A 147 12.24 -11.54 -18.53
C PRO A 147 11.51 -10.24 -18.91
N ASN A 148 11.14 -9.42 -17.94
CA ASN A 148 10.40 -8.16 -18.12
C ASN A 148 9.02 -8.33 -18.82
N VAL A 149 8.32 -9.40 -18.49
CA VAL A 149 6.96 -9.71 -19.01
C VAL A 149 5.94 -9.57 -17.87
N THR A 150 4.74 -9.11 -18.19
CA THR A 150 3.59 -9.02 -17.28
C THR A 150 2.40 -9.83 -17.82
N PRO A 151 1.52 -10.33 -16.94
CA PRO A 151 1.63 -10.34 -15.49
C PRO A 151 2.77 -11.22 -14.99
N TYR A 152 3.52 -10.72 -14.00
CA TYR A 152 4.49 -11.51 -13.27
C TYR A 152 3.97 -11.72 -11.85
N VAL A 153 3.84 -12.97 -11.43
CA VAL A 153 3.23 -13.31 -10.15
C VAL A 153 4.26 -13.95 -9.24
N VAL A 154 4.38 -13.42 -8.03
CA VAL A 154 5.25 -13.97 -6.99
C VAL A 154 4.39 -14.39 -5.80
N LEU A 155 4.49 -15.66 -5.43
CA LEU A 155 3.78 -16.28 -4.32
C LEU A 155 4.76 -16.51 -3.18
N LEU A 156 4.53 -15.90 -2.03
CA LEU A 156 5.31 -16.06 -0.80
C LEU A 156 4.51 -16.93 0.19
N ALA A 157 4.97 -18.14 0.44
CA ALA A 157 4.29 -19.08 1.33
C ALA A 157 4.56 -18.76 2.83
N ARG A 158 3.79 -19.39 3.72
CA ARG A 158 3.95 -19.23 5.19
C ARG A 158 5.36 -19.58 5.68
N ASN A 159 5.94 -20.61 5.10
CA ASN A 159 7.30 -21.06 5.43
C ASN A 159 8.42 -20.23 4.80
N GLY A 160 8.07 -19.14 4.08
CA GLY A 160 9.02 -18.26 3.40
C GLY A 160 9.46 -18.74 2.01
N SER A 161 8.99 -19.89 1.54
CA SER A 161 9.30 -20.32 0.18
C SER A 161 8.64 -19.41 -0.85
N VAL A 162 9.35 -19.16 -1.96
CA VAL A 162 8.93 -18.26 -3.03
C VAL A 162 8.74 -19.04 -4.30
N GLN A 163 7.58 -18.87 -4.94
CA GLN A 163 7.29 -19.40 -6.26
C GLN A 163 7.02 -18.23 -7.20
N ARG A 164 7.39 -18.37 -8.47
CA ARG A 164 7.27 -17.31 -9.47
C ARG A 164 6.69 -17.88 -10.76
N THR A 165 5.86 -17.09 -11.44
CA THR A 165 5.29 -17.46 -12.74
C THR A 165 5.00 -16.23 -13.59
N ILE A 166 5.05 -16.41 -14.91
CA ILE A 166 4.49 -15.47 -15.89
C ILE A 166 3.06 -15.91 -16.15
N GLY A 167 2.13 -14.97 -16.16
CA GLY A 167 0.71 -15.29 -16.29
C GLY A 167 0.07 -15.79 -14.99
N PRO A 168 -1.19 -16.25 -15.06
CA PRO A 168 -1.90 -16.76 -13.89
C PRO A 168 -1.23 -18.04 -13.37
N PRO A 169 -1.09 -18.18 -12.03
CA PRO A 169 -0.51 -19.37 -11.44
C PRO A 169 -1.35 -20.63 -11.71
N GLU A 170 -0.68 -21.74 -11.99
CA GLU A 170 -1.33 -23.03 -12.15
C GLU A 170 -1.95 -23.54 -10.83
N PRO A 171 -3.07 -24.29 -10.87
CA PRO A 171 -3.73 -24.79 -9.66
C PRO A 171 -2.83 -25.62 -8.73
N ALA A 172 -1.89 -26.37 -9.26
CA ALA A 172 -0.92 -27.13 -8.47
C ALA A 172 0.03 -26.21 -7.69
N MET A 173 0.48 -25.11 -8.31
CA MET A 173 1.30 -24.08 -7.69
C MET A 173 0.56 -23.38 -6.55
N LEU A 174 -0.71 -23.03 -6.77
CA LEU A 174 -1.56 -22.38 -5.76
C LEU A 174 -1.81 -23.28 -4.55
N LYS A 175 -2.07 -24.58 -4.76
CA LYS A 175 -2.21 -25.55 -3.67
C LYS A 175 -0.94 -25.65 -2.84
N LYS A 176 0.23 -25.74 -3.49
CA LYS A 176 1.54 -25.82 -2.82
C LYS A 176 1.86 -24.54 -2.05
N TRP A 177 1.47 -23.39 -2.57
CA TRP A 177 1.70 -22.09 -1.91
C TRP A 177 0.94 -21.95 -0.58
N LEU A 178 -0.30 -22.44 -0.51
CA LEU A 178 -1.14 -22.31 0.67
C LEU A 178 -1.10 -23.55 1.61
N ALA A 179 -0.37 -24.59 1.23
CA ALA A 179 -0.10 -25.73 2.11
C ALA A 179 0.86 -25.31 3.24
#